data_c7f3aa109a1ffd0fab67982e467a8dc6
#
_entry.id   c7f3aa109a1ffd0fab67982e467a8dc6
#
_cell.length_a   1.000
_cell.length_b   1.000
_cell.length_c   1.000
_cell.angle_alpha   90.00
_cell.angle_beta   90.00
_cell.angle_gamma   90.00
#
_symmetry.space_group_name_H-M   'P 1'
#
loop_
_entity.id
_entity.type
_entity.pdbx_description
1 polymer ?
#
loop_
_entity_poly.entity_id
_entity_poly.type
_entity_poly.pdbx_seq_one_letter_code
_entity_poly.pdbx_strand_id
1 'polypeptide(L)'
;TLLHDDVVDETTVRRGKETVNAKWGSDASILVGDFLISRAILILAEDCERKIIHAVTEATKILVEGGIHEYTEARNINVTEKHILDIIHRKTASMISVSARLGGLLANATEEQETAIISFGDDFGMAFQLMDDALDYDADEAVLGKPPGTDFKEGHVTLPLHHLYNHADRSLKKEIEAFIKNENITEKDLQYVVEHMHKLKSIDYTLN
;
A
#
# COMPACT_ATOMS: atom_id res chain seq x y z
N THR A 1 7.62 -7.38 7.39
CA THR A 1 6.59 -6.31 7.33
C THR A 1 5.20 -6.89 7.13
N LEU A 2 4.91 -7.73 6.11
CA LEU A 2 3.56 -8.27 5.86
C LEU A 2 2.86 -8.83 7.11
N LEU A 3 3.61 -9.49 8.01
CA LEU A 3 3.04 -10.01 9.26
C LEU A 3 2.65 -8.91 10.25
N HIS A 4 3.34 -7.78 10.23
CA HIS A 4 3.01 -6.61 11.02
C HIS A 4 1.83 -5.86 10.40
N ASP A 5 1.83 -5.71 9.07
CA ASP A 5 0.75 -5.08 8.33
C ASP A 5 -0.57 -5.84 8.54
N ASP A 6 -0.56 -7.19 8.48
CA ASP A 6 -1.75 -8.02 8.76
C ASP A 6 -2.35 -7.75 10.15
N VAL A 7 -1.53 -7.34 11.14
CA VAL A 7 -2.02 -6.97 12.48
C VAL A 7 -2.56 -5.55 12.49
N VAL A 8 -1.87 -4.61 11.85
CA VAL A 8 -2.27 -3.19 11.80
C VAL A 8 -3.58 -3.02 11.04
N ASP A 9 -3.72 -3.73 9.91
CA ASP A 9 -4.89 -3.70 9.03
C ASP A 9 -5.99 -4.70 9.45
N GLU A 10 -5.81 -5.40 10.58
CA GLU A 10 -6.72 -6.46 11.07
C GLU A 10 -7.09 -7.50 9.99
N THR A 11 -6.20 -7.72 9.04
CA THR A 11 -6.41 -8.62 7.90
C THR A 11 -6.48 -10.07 8.36
N THR A 12 -7.56 -10.76 8.01
CA THR A 12 -7.79 -12.18 8.40
C THR A 12 -7.47 -13.17 7.29
N VAL A 13 -7.50 -12.75 6.04
CA VAL A 13 -7.23 -13.57 4.85
C VAL A 13 -6.30 -12.84 3.90
N ARG A 14 -5.22 -13.48 3.46
CA ARG A 14 -4.28 -12.98 2.46
C ARG A 14 -3.96 -14.05 1.43
N ARG A 15 -4.15 -13.74 0.15
CA ARG A 15 -3.94 -14.69 -0.97
C ARG A 15 -4.69 -16.00 -0.78
N GLY A 16 -5.95 -15.91 -0.33
CA GLY A 16 -6.82 -17.05 -0.09
C GLY A 16 -6.44 -17.95 1.09
N LYS A 17 -5.54 -17.50 1.98
CA LYS A 17 -5.13 -18.22 3.19
C LYS A 17 -5.34 -17.36 4.42
N GLU A 18 -5.67 -18.02 5.52
CA GLU A 18 -5.77 -17.39 6.83
C GLU A 18 -4.42 -16.80 7.24
N THR A 19 -4.43 -15.57 7.76
CA THR A 19 -3.24 -14.85 8.22
C THR A 19 -2.72 -15.41 9.55
N VAL A 20 -1.47 -15.06 9.91
CA VAL A 20 -0.86 -15.52 11.17
C VAL A 20 -1.60 -14.96 12.38
N ASN A 21 -1.96 -13.66 12.34
CA ASN A 21 -2.74 -13.02 13.41
C ASN A 21 -4.14 -13.63 13.58
N ALA A 22 -4.83 -13.97 12.51
CA ALA A 22 -6.12 -14.64 12.58
C ALA A 22 -6.03 -16.05 13.20
N LYS A 23 -4.96 -16.78 12.86
CA LYS A 23 -4.80 -18.19 13.28
C LYS A 23 -4.17 -18.34 14.67
N TRP A 24 -3.20 -17.53 15.03
CA TRP A 24 -2.41 -17.67 16.26
C TRP A 24 -2.38 -16.41 17.14
N GLY A 25 -3.11 -15.37 16.76
CA GLY A 25 -3.18 -14.10 17.49
C GLY A 25 -2.10 -13.09 17.05
N SER A 26 -2.36 -11.82 17.36
CA SER A 26 -1.51 -10.69 16.98
C SER A 26 -0.11 -10.78 17.57
N ASP A 27 0.03 -11.24 18.81
CA ASP A 27 1.35 -11.40 19.46
C ASP A 27 2.25 -12.35 18.69
N ALA A 28 1.69 -13.48 18.19
CA ALA A 28 2.44 -14.45 17.39
C ALA A 28 2.91 -13.82 16.06
N SER A 29 2.04 -13.05 15.39
CA SER A 29 2.38 -12.38 14.14
C SER A 29 3.51 -11.37 14.32
N ILE A 30 3.42 -10.54 15.37
CA ILE A 30 4.45 -9.55 15.71
C ILE A 30 5.78 -10.22 16.01
N LEU A 31 5.80 -11.21 16.91
CA LEU A 31 7.05 -11.87 17.32
C LEU A 31 7.73 -12.64 16.16
N VAL A 32 6.95 -13.28 15.30
CA VAL A 32 7.50 -13.95 14.11
C VAL A 32 8.03 -12.92 13.11
N GLY A 33 7.32 -11.80 12.93
CA GLY A 33 7.78 -10.69 12.10
C GLY A 33 9.13 -10.13 12.59
N ASP A 34 9.25 -9.86 13.89
CA ASP A 34 10.49 -9.40 14.53
C ASP A 34 11.64 -10.41 14.37
N PHE A 35 11.35 -11.69 14.53
CA PHE A 35 12.34 -12.74 14.30
C PHE A 35 12.84 -12.73 12.85
N LEU A 36 11.96 -12.62 11.87
CA LEU A 36 12.34 -12.58 10.46
C LEU A 36 13.17 -11.34 10.12
N ILE A 37 12.81 -10.17 10.67
CA ILE A 37 13.59 -8.94 10.51
C ILE A 37 14.98 -9.11 11.13
N SER A 38 15.05 -9.63 12.37
CA SER A 38 16.33 -9.87 13.05
C SER A 38 17.22 -10.83 12.27
N ARG A 39 16.66 -11.87 11.67
CA ARG A 39 17.40 -12.81 10.80
C ARG A 39 17.89 -12.14 9.52
N ALA A 40 17.06 -11.30 8.89
CA ALA A 40 17.48 -10.55 7.71
C ALA A 40 18.63 -9.58 8.02
N ILE A 41 18.54 -8.85 9.15
CA ILE A 41 19.61 -7.95 9.61
C ILE A 41 20.91 -8.72 9.86
N LEU A 42 20.84 -9.90 10.48
CA LEU A 42 22.02 -10.72 10.73
C LEU A 42 22.71 -11.14 9.43
N ILE A 43 21.95 -11.64 8.44
CA ILE A 43 22.48 -11.99 7.11
C ILE A 43 23.14 -10.78 6.43
N LEU A 44 22.49 -9.63 6.49
CA LEU A 44 23.05 -8.40 5.92
C LEU A 44 24.38 -8.02 6.59
N ALA A 45 24.46 -8.13 7.91
CA ALA A 45 25.65 -7.78 8.68
C ALA A 45 26.82 -8.75 8.47
N GLU A 46 26.55 -10.04 8.26
CA GLU A 46 27.57 -11.08 8.10
C GLU A 46 28.07 -11.19 6.66
N ASP A 47 27.19 -11.06 5.66
CA ASP A 47 27.46 -11.47 4.27
C ASP A 47 27.45 -10.33 3.27
N CYS A 48 27.03 -9.08 3.65
CA CYS A 48 26.83 -8.01 2.68
C CYS A 48 27.79 -6.84 2.85
N GLU A 49 28.10 -6.20 1.73
CA GLU A 49 28.84 -4.93 1.71
C GLU A 49 28.01 -3.79 2.34
N ARG A 50 28.72 -2.81 2.92
CA ARG A 50 28.10 -1.65 3.58
C ARG A 50 27.06 -0.92 2.72
N LYS A 51 27.29 -0.80 1.40
CA LYS A 51 26.35 -0.16 0.46
C LYS A 51 25.01 -0.88 0.39
N ILE A 52 25.03 -2.22 0.45
CA ILE A 52 23.83 -3.06 0.46
C ILE A 52 23.08 -2.91 1.76
N ILE A 53 23.79 -2.97 2.89
CA ILE A 53 23.22 -2.76 4.23
C ILE A 53 22.53 -1.40 4.30
N HIS A 54 23.20 -0.34 3.82
CA HIS A 54 22.65 1.02 3.80
C HIS A 54 21.37 1.10 2.94
N ALA A 55 21.40 0.55 1.73
CA ALA A 55 20.24 0.59 0.83
C ALA A 55 19.01 -0.10 1.45
N VAL A 56 19.19 -1.28 2.05
CA VAL A 56 18.09 -2.04 2.68
C VAL A 56 17.55 -1.33 3.92
N THR A 57 18.44 -0.84 4.79
CA THR A 57 18.02 -0.19 6.04
C THR A 57 17.32 1.14 5.78
N GLU A 58 17.79 1.91 4.79
CA GLU A 58 17.15 3.16 4.37
C GLU A 58 15.76 2.90 3.78
N ALA A 59 15.62 1.92 2.87
CA ALA A 59 14.32 1.55 2.32
C ALA A 59 13.36 1.03 3.40
N THR A 60 13.86 0.25 4.37
CA THR A 60 13.06 -0.21 5.51
C THR A 60 12.55 0.97 6.35
N LYS A 61 13.40 1.97 6.59
CA LYS A 61 13.00 3.21 7.29
C LYS A 61 11.90 3.94 6.51
N ILE A 62 12.08 4.13 5.20
CA ILE A 62 11.10 4.80 4.32
C ILE A 62 9.77 4.05 4.34
N LEU A 63 9.78 2.73 4.26
CA LEU A 63 8.59 1.88 4.35
C LEU A 63 7.81 2.12 5.66
N VAL A 64 8.51 2.12 6.80
CA VAL A 64 7.88 2.34 8.12
C VAL A 64 7.32 3.76 8.22
N GLU A 65 8.03 4.77 7.72
CA GLU A 65 7.53 6.15 7.65
C GLU A 65 6.26 6.23 6.79
N GLY A 66 6.21 5.52 5.65
CA GLY A 66 5.03 5.41 4.80
C GLY A 66 3.82 4.81 5.53
N GLY A 67 4.03 3.71 6.25
CA GLY A 67 2.98 3.10 7.07
C GLY A 67 2.46 4.02 8.19
N ILE A 68 3.35 4.79 8.83
CA ILE A 68 2.96 5.79 9.85
C ILE A 68 2.11 6.89 9.20
N HIS A 69 2.51 7.40 8.02
CA HIS A 69 1.75 8.41 7.30
C HIS A 69 0.35 7.90 6.92
N GLU A 70 0.25 6.69 6.36
CA GLU A 70 -1.02 6.08 6.02
C GLU A 70 -1.94 5.93 7.25
N TYR A 71 -1.39 5.42 8.36
CA TYR A 71 -2.12 5.27 9.61
C TYR A 71 -2.63 6.61 10.16
N THR A 72 -1.80 7.67 10.13
CA THR A 72 -2.19 9.00 10.63
C THR A 72 -3.16 9.73 9.71
N GLU A 73 -3.17 9.41 8.41
CA GLU A 73 -4.09 9.98 7.41
C GLU A 73 -5.35 9.14 7.21
N ALA A 74 -5.48 8.00 7.88
CA ALA A 74 -6.69 7.20 7.82
C ALA A 74 -7.92 8.08 8.16
N ARG A 75 -8.99 7.95 7.34
CA ARG A 75 -10.22 8.73 7.43
C ARG A 75 -10.09 10.25 7.21
N ASN A 76 -8.94 10.72 6.73
CA ASN A 76 -8.75 12.12 6.34
C ASN A 76 -9.12 12.33 4.87
N ILE A 77 -10.38 12.66 4.58
CA ILE A 77 -10.85 12.91 3.21
C ILE A 77 -10.19 14.14 2.55
N ASN A 78 -9.54 15.01 3.31
CA ASN A 78 -8.87 16.20 2.81
C ASN A 78 -7.38 15.98 2.49
N VAL A 79 -6.91 14.73 2.53
CA VAL A 79 -5.56 14.38 2.09
C VAL A 79 -5.33 14.85 0.66
N THR A 80 -4.15 15.37 0.35
CA THR A 80 -3.84 15.82 -1.01
C THR A 80 -3.37 14.66 -1.88
N GLU A 81 -3.60 14.73 -3.19
CA GLU A 81 -3.10 13.75 -4.17
C GLU A 81 -1.58 13.54 -4.02
N LYS A 82 -0.82 14.64 -3.91
CA LYS A 82 0.62 14.57 -3.69
C LYS A 82 0.99 13.73 -2.47
N HIS A 83 0.21 13.83 -1.39
CA HIS A 83 0.48 13.08 -0.16
C HIS A 83 0.11 11.61 -0.32
N ILE A 84 -0.98 11.30 -1.03
CA ILE A 84 -1.35 9.92 -1.40
C ILE A 84 -0.22 9.27 -2.20
N LEU A 85 0.28 9.95 -3.24
CA LEU A 85 1.40 9.45 -4.05
C LEU A 85 2.69 9.29 -3.23
N ASP A 86 2.97 10.17 -2.26
CA ASP A 86 4.13 10.02 -1.35
C ASP A 86 3.98 8.78 -0.45
N ILE A 87 2.78 8.50 0.07
CA ILE A 87 2.51 7.27 0.85
C ILE A 87 2.73 6.03 -0.02
N ILE A 88 2.19 5.99 -1.24
CA ILE A 88 2.37 4.90 -2.19
C ILE A 88 3.86 4.66 -2.47
N HIS A 89 4.59 5.74 -2.76
CA HIS A 89 6.03 5.64 -3.00
C HIS A 89 6.76 5.04 -1.80
N ARG A 90 6.51 5.55 -0.60
CA ARG A 90 7.17 5.08 0.63
C ARG A 90 6.81 3.64 0.99
N LYS A 91 5.51 3.30 0.99
CA LYS A 91 5.01 2.00 1.44
C LYS A 91 5.29 0.88 0.44
N THR A 92 5.22 1.15 -0.86
CA THR A 92 5.30 0.13 -1.91
C THR A 92 6.47 0.32 -2.86
N ALA A 93 6.56 1.47 -3.56
CA ALA A 93 7.52 1.65 -4.63
C ALA A 93 8.98 1.59 -4.13
N SER A 94 9.28 2.17 -2.97
CA SER A 94 10.62 2.16 -2.38
C SER A 94 11.19 0.75 -2.17
N MET A 95 10.36 -0.21 -1.78
CA MET A 95 10.78 -1.60 -1.56
C MET A 95 11.01 -2.34 -2.87
N ILE A 96 10.23 -2.06 -3.90
CA ILE A 96 10.44 -2.61 -5.24
C ILE A 96 11.72 -2.02 -5.85
N SER A 97 11.89 -0.71 -5.74
CA SER A 97 13.06 0.02 -6.20
C SER A 97 14.35 -0.49 -5.56
N VAL A 98 14.39 -0.62 -4.23
CA VAL A 98 15.58 -1.16 -3.55
C VAL A 98 15.85 -2.60 -3.93
N SER A 99 14.81 -3.42 -4.14
CA SER A 99 14.99 -4.82 -4.56
C SER A 99 15.65 -4.91 -5.94
N ALA A 100 15.22 -4.07 -6.88
CA ALA A 100 15.84 -3.96 -8.20
C ALA A 100 17.29 -3.43 -8.11
N ARG A 101 17.50 -2.38 -7.30
CA ARG A 101 18.82 -1.79 -7.02
C ARG A 101 19.80 -2.81 -6.46
N LEU A 102 19.37 -3.65 -5.51
CA LEU A 102 20.23 -4.69 -4.94
C LEU A 102 20.71 -5.69 -5.99
N GLY A 103 19.85 -6.06 -6.93
CA GLY A 103 20.25 -6.88 -8.08
C GLY A 103 21.36 -6.21 -8.92
N GLY A 104 21.24 -4.92 -9.20
CA GLY A 104 22.25 -4.13 -9.86
C GLY A 104 23.57 -4.07 -9.09
N LEU A 105 23.52 -3.80 -7.79
CA LEU A 105 24.70 -3.73 -6.92
C LEU A 105 25.46 -5.06 -6.86
N LEU A 106 24.75 -6.17 -6.75
CA LEU A 106 25.32 -7.52 -6.73
C LEU A 106 25.93 -7.92 -8.09
N ALA A 107 25.40 -7.37 -9.19
CA ALA A 107 25.91 -7.57 -10.54
C ALA A 107 27.03 -6.58 -10.91
N ASN A 108 27.49 -5.72 -10.00
CA ASN A 108 28.46 -4.65 -10.25
C ASN A 108 28.01 -3.69 -11.36
N ALA A 109 26.73 -3.28 -11.35
CA ALA A 109 26.19 -2.30 -12.28
C ALA A 109 26.98 -0.97 -12.20
N THR A 110 27.11 -0.28 -13.33
CA THR A 110 27.64 1.08 -13.36
C THR A 110 26.67 2.05 -12.68
N GLU A 111 27.13 3.23 -12.29
CA GLU A 111 26.29 4.26 -11.68
C GLU A 111 25.10 4.66 -12.57
N GLU A 112 25.31 4.71 -13.88
CA GLU A 112 24.25 4.99 -14.85
C GLU A 112 23.21 3.86 -14.88
N GLN A 113 23.66 2.60 -14.87
CA GLN A 113 22.78 1.43 -14.81
C GLN A 113 22.02 1.37 -13.48
N GLU A 114 22.70 1.64 -12.36
CA GLU A 114 22.07 1.70 -11.04
C GLU A 114 20.95 2.75 -11.01
N THR A 115 21.20 3.96 -11.53
CA THR A 115 20.21 5.03 -11.64
C THR A 115 19.00 4.59 -12.47
N ALA A 116 19.22 3.96 -13.62
CA ALA A 116 18.13 3.47 -14.47
C ALA A 116 17.30 2.36 -13.79
N ILE A 117 17.97 1.46 -13.07
CA ILE A 117 17.31 0.37 -12.32
C ILE A 117 16.44 0.94 -11.18
N ILE A 118 16.92 1.94 -10.45
CA ILE A 118 16.19 2.62 -9.40
C ILE A 118 14.94 3.28 -9.98
N SER A 119 15.07 4.08 -11.05
CA SER A 119 13.95 4.74 -11.70
C SER A 119 12.90 3.73 -12.19
N PHE A 120 13.35 2.65 -12.84
CA PHE A 120 12.44 1.57 -13.25
C PHE A 120 11.68 0.95 -12.06
N GLY A 121 12.39 0.70 -10.96
CA GLY A 121 11.80 0.11 -9.75
C GLY A 121 10.75 1.04 -9.11
N ASP A 122 11.03 2.34 -9.06
CA ASP A 122 10.10 3.36 -8.57
C ASP A 122 8.85 3.45 -9.44
N ASP A 123 9.03 3.61 -10.77
CA ASP A 123 7.91 3.71 -11.71
C ASP A 123 7.04 2.44 -11.70
N PHE A 124 7.68 1.27 -11.69
CA PHE A 124 6.95 -0.01 -11.61
C PHE A 124 6.19 -0.15 -10.28
N GLY A 125 6.81 0.25 -9.17
CA GLY A 125 6.18 0.17 -7.86
C GLY A 125 4.99 1.12 -7.71
N MET A 126 5.10 2.33 -8.25
CA MET A 126 4.00 3.28 -8.32
C MET A 126 2.84 2.73 -9.16
N ALA A 127 3.13 2.25 -10.38
CA ALA A 127 2.11 1.67 -11.25
C ALA A 127 1.45 0.44 -10.63
N PHE A 128 2.22 -0.40 -9.94
CA PHE A 128 1.71 -1.59 -9.25
C PHE A 128 0.68 -1.22 -8.16
N GLN A 129 1.01 -0.25 -7.31
CA GLN A 129 0.10 0.14 -6.23
C GLN A 129 -1.13 0.89 -6.75
N LEU A 130 -0.97 1.80 -7.72
CA LEU A 130 -2.12 2.49 -8.33
C LEU A 130 -3.08 1.50 -9.01
N MET A 131 -2.56 0.44 -9.59
CA MET A 131 -3.38 -0.65 -10.14
C MET A 131 -4.10 -1.43 -9.01
N ASP A 132 -3.42 -1.73 -7.90
CA ASP A 132 -4.01 -2.42 -6.74
C ASP A 132 -5.15 -1.59 -6.13
N ASP A 133 -4.92 -0.29 -5.94
CA ASP A 133 -5.91 0.67 -5.44
C ASP A 133 -7.15 0.78 -6.36
N ALA A 134 -6.94 0.75 -7.68
CA ALA A 134 -8.03 0.77 -8.66
C ALA A 134 -8.82 -0.54 -8.67
N LEU A 135 -8.13 -1.68 -8.62
CA LEU A 135 -8.73 -3.01 -8.60
C LEU A 135 -9.53 -3.27 -7.32
N ASP A 136 -9.16 -2.67 -6.20
CA ASP A 136 -9.93 -2.80 -4.94
C ASP A 136 -11.38 -2.36 -5.09
N TYR A 137 -11.68 -1.46 -6.05
CA TYR A 137 -13.04 -1.00 -6.34
C TYR A 137 -13.70 -1.71 -7.53
N ASP A 138 -12.94 -2.26 -8.48
CA ASP A 138 -13.47 -2.70 -9.79
C ASP A 138 -13.26 -4.20 -10.08
N ALA A 139 -12.61 -4.95 -9.21
CA ALA A 139 -12.36 -6.37 -9.45
C ALA A 139 -13.20 -7.28 -8.55
N ASP A 140 -13.54 -8.46 -9.10
CA ASP A 140 -14.19 -9.52 -8.34
C ASP A 140 -13.24 -10.10 -7.27
N GLU A 141 -13.80 -10.56 -6.15
CA GLU A 141 -13.06 -11.20 -5.05
C GLU A 141 -12.14 -12.33 -5.52
N ALA A 142 -12.56 -13.08 -6.55
CA ALA A 142 -11.78 -14.17 -7.15
C ALA A 142 -10.45 -13.68 -7.78
N VAL A 143 -10.40 -12.42 -8.24
CA VAL A 143 -9.21 -11.78 -8.83
C VAL A 143 -8.35 -11.17 -7.74
N LEU A 144 -8.97 -10.48 -6.77
CA LEU A 144 -8.27 -9.79 -5.68
C LEU A 144 -7.69 -10.73 -4.63
N GLY A 145 -8.35 -11.88 -4.39
CA GLY A 145 -8.02 -12.77 -3.27
C GLY A 145 -8.34 -12.18 -1.89
N LYS A 146 -9.06 -11.04 -1.85
CA LYS A 146 -9.64 -10.37 -0.67
C LYS A 146 -11.01 -9.80 -1.06
N PRO A 147 -11.92 -9.51 -0.11
CA PRO A 147 -13.16 -8.81 -0.41
C PRO A 147 -12.89 -7.44 -1.06
N PRO A 148 -13.67 -7.04 -2.08
CA PRO A 148 -13.52 -5.73 -2.71
C PRO A 148 -13.86 -4.58 -1.74
N GLY A 149 -13.28 -3.40 -1.98
CA GLY A 149 -13.51 -2.21 -1.20
C GLY A 149 -12.94 -2.28 0.22
N THR A 150 -11.91 -3.09 0.43
CA THR A 150 -11.23 -3.21 1.73
C THR A 150 -10.65 -1.87 2.15
N ASP A 151 -9.95 -1.17 1.26
CA ASP A 151 -9.32 0.13 1.55
C ASP A 151 -10.38 1.16 2.00
N PHE A 152 -11.53 1.20 1.31
CA PHE A 152 -12.62 2.09 1.67
C PHE A 152 -13.23 1.74 3.04
N LYS A 153 -13.44 0.46 3.33
CA LYS A 153 -13.97 -0.01 4.62
C LYS A 153 -13.03 0.29 5.78
N GLU A 154 -11.74 0.22 5.56
CA GLU A 154 -10.69 0.57 6.52
C GLU A 154 -10.52 2.09 6.67
N GLY A 155 -11.11 2.87 5.75
CA GLY A 155 -11.07 4.33 5.75
C GLY A 155 -9.84 4.91 5.06
N HIS A 156 -9.17 4.13 4.23
CA HIS A 156 -8.05 4.60 3.42
C HIS A 156 -8.58 5.44 2.25
N VAL A 157 -8.07 6.65 2.12
CA VAL A 157 -8.40 7.56 1.02
C VAL A 157 -7.39 7.36 -0.10
N THR A 158 -7.62 6.34 -0.92
CA THR A 158 -6.80 6.04 -2.11
C THR A 158 -7.13 6.97 -3.28
N LEU A 159 -6.31 6.96 -4.32
CA LEU A 159 -6.43 7.90 -5.44
C LEU A 159 -7.81 7.87 -6.14
N PRO A 160 -8.46 6.71 -6.39
CA PRO A 160 -9.81 6.69 -6.95
C PRO A 160 -10.83 7.44 -6.09
N LEU A 161 -10.79 7.25 -4.76
CA LEU A 161 -11.70 7.91 -3.83
C LEU A 161 -11.42 9.42 -3.73
N HIS A 162 -10.16 9.81 -3.67
CA HIS A 162 -9.73 11.20 -3.69
C HIS A 162 -10.22 11.92 -4.96
N HIS A 163 -10.05 11.30 -6.13
CA HIS A 163 -10.53 11.88 -7.40
C HIS A 163 -12.06 12.01 -7.39
N LEU A 164 -12.78 10.96 -6.98
CA LEU A 164 -14.23 10.99 -6.83
C LEU A 164 -14.66 12.17 -5.96
N TYR A 165 -14.10 12.29 -4.75
CA TYR A 165 -14.47 13.34 -3.81
C TYR A 165 -14.24 14.75 -4.37
N ASN A 166 -13.12 14.98 -5.05
CA ASN A 166 -12.80 16.29 -5.60
C ASN A 166 -13.72 16.71 -6.74
N HIS A 167 -14.25 15.76 -7.53
CA HIS A 167 -15.13 16.02 -8.68
C HIS A 167 -16.62 15.84 -8.36
N ALA A 168 -16.96 15.38 -7.15
CA ALA A 168 -18.33 15.21 -6.69
C ALA A 168 -19.04 16.56 -6.46
N ASP A 169 -20.36 16.55 -6.64
CA ASP A 169 -21.20 17.67 -6.23
C ASP A 169 -21.30 17.77 -4.69
N ARG A 170 -21.95 18.82 -4.21
CA ARG A 170 -22.04 19.08 -2.75
C ARG A 170 -22.80 17.98 -1.99
N SER A 171 -23.77 17.32 -2.63
CA SER A 171 -24.54 16.27 -1.99
C SER A 171 -23.70 15.01 -1.80
N LEU A 172 -23.09 14.56 -2.88
CA LEU A 172 -22.23 13.37 -2.89
C LEU A 172 -21.00 13.56 -1.98
N LYS A 173 -20.39 14.76 -1.94
CA LYS A 173 -19.31 15.06 -0.98
C LYS A 173 -19.72 14.79 0.46
N LYS A 174 -20.90 15.25 0.87
CA LYS A 174 -21.39 15.03 2.24
C LYS A 174 -21.64 13.56 2.55
N GLU A 175 -22.10 12.80 1.57
CA GLU A 175 -22.32 11.35 1.73
C GLU A 175 -21.00 10.62 1.88
N ILE A 176 -20.00 10.90 1.03
CA ILE A 176 -18.65 10.34 1.14
C ILE A 176 -18.01 10.70 2.49
N GLU A 177 -18.12 11.96 2.94
CA GLU A 177 -17.63 12.37 4.25
C GLU A 177 -18.30 11.60 5.40
N ALA A 178 -19.60 11.29 5.27
CA ALA A 178 -20.32 10.50 6.26
C ALA A 178 -19.85 9.05 6.27
N PHE A 179 -19.63 8.45 5.10
CA PHE A 179 -19.11 7.09 4.98
C PHE A 179 -17.72 6.95 5.59
N ILE A 180 -16.79 7.85 5.23
CA ILE A 180 -15.41 7.80 5.74
C ILE A 180 -15.34 7.96 7.28
N LYS A 181 -16.28 8.69 7.88
CA LYS A 181 -16.39 8.83 9.34
C LYS A 181 -17.04 7.64 10.03
N ASN A 182 -17.76 6.80 9.27
CA ASN A 182 -18.45 5.64 9.79
C ASN A 182 -17.52 4.41 9.80
N GLU A 183 -17.35 3.77 10.95
CA GLU A 183 -16.57 2.53 11.06
C GLU A 183 -17.29 1.31 10.49
N ASN A 184 -18.61 1.41 10.26
CA ASN A 184 -19.44 0.31 9.75
C ASN A 184 -19.93 0.60 8.33
N ILE A 185 -19.03 0.63 7.36
CA ILE A 185 -19.37 0.78 5.94
C ILE A 185 -20.00 -0.51 5.42
N THR A 186 -21.19 -0.39 4.82
CA THR A 186 -21.92 -1.54 4.28
C THR A 186 -21.57 -1.80 2.81
N GLU A 187 -21.91 -3.00 2.31
CA GLU A 187 -21.78 -3.32 0.87
C GLU A 187 -22.60 -2.36 -0.02
N LYS A 188 -23.73 -1.85 0.47
CA LYS A 188 -24.53 -0.86 -0.28
C LYS A 188 -23.83 0.48 -0.39
N ASP A 189 -23.13 0.89 0.68
CA ASP A 189 -22.36 2.13 0.68
C ASP A 189 -21.19 2.01 -0.31
N LEU A 190 -20.51 0.86 -0.32
CA LEU A 190 -19.45 0.56 -1.28
C LEU A 190 -19.99 0.59 -2.72
N GLN A 191 -21.07 -0.13 -3.01
CA GLN A 191 -21.67 -0.14 -4.34
C GLN A 191 -22.05 1.26 -4.81
N TYR A 192 -22.62 2.07 -3.92
CA TYR A 192 -22.96 3.45 -4.20
C TYR A 192 -21.72 4.29 -4.58
N VAL A 193 -20.63 4.15 -3.85
CA VAL A 193 -19.35 4.84 -4.13
C VAL A 193 -18.77 4.39 -5.45
N VAL A 194 -18.72 3.08 -5.72
CA VAL A 194 -18.20 2.49 -6.97
C VAL A 194 -19.00 2.98 -8.19
N GLU A 195 -20.34 3.01 -8.12
CA GLU A 195 -21.17 3.55 -9.20
C GLU A 195 -20.81 5.00 -9.53
N HIS A 196 -20.51 5.82 -8.53
CA HIS A 196 -20.11 7.21 -8.75
C HIS A 196 -18.67 7.34 -9.25
N MET A 197 -17.77 6.43 -8.85
CA MET A 197 -16.41 6.33 -9.42
C MET A 197 -16.45 6.06 -10.92
N HIS A 198 -17.30 5.12 -11.37
CA HIS A 198 -17.49 4.88 -12.80
C HIS A 198 -18.07 6.08 -13.53
N LYS A 199 -19.11 6.74 -12.97
CA LYS A 199 -19.73 7.92 -13.57
C LYS A 199 -18.75 9.09 -13.76
N LEU A 200 -17.85 9.31 -12.78
CA LEU A 200 -16.86 10.37 -12.80
C LEU A 200 -15.48 9.94 -13.30
N LYS A 201 -15.36 8.68 -13.78
CA LYS A 201 -14.13 8.10 -14.33
C LYS A 201 -12.94 8.14 -13.35
N SER A 202 -13.22 7.95 -12.07
CA SER A 202 -12.18 8.03 -11.03
C SER A 202 -11.20 6.87 -11.09
N ILE A 203 -11.67 5.68 -11.46
CA ILE A 203 -10.83 4.50 -11.69
C ILE A 203 -9.96 4.71 -12.94
N ASP A 204 -10.56 5.18 -14.06
CA ASP A 204 -9.82 5.51 -15.28
C ASP A 204 -8.73 6.58 -15.03
N TYR A 205 -9.02 7.57 -14.19
CA TYR A 205 -8.04 8.59 -13.79
C TYR A 205 -6.84 7.99 -13.09
N THR A 206 -7.05 7.03 -12.20
CA THR A 206 -5.98 6.36 -11.45
C THR A 206 -5.08 5.50 -12.35
N LEU A 207 -5.65 4.95 -13.42
CA LEU A 207 -4.95 4.06 -14.36
C LEU A 207 -4.26 4.78 -15.53
N ASN A 208 -4.42 6.11 -15.70
CA ASN A 208 -3.82 6.91 -16.76
C ASN A 208 -2.77 7.88 -16.24
#